data_bc4707a1c2c00e356a294e6f77dc43cc
#
_entry.id   bc4707a1c2c00e356a294e6f77dc43cc
#
_cell.length_a   1.000
_cell.length_b   1.000
_cell.length_c   1.000
_cell.angle_alpha   90.00
_cell.angle_beta   90.00
_cell.angle_gamma   90.00
#
_symmetry.space_group_name_H-M   'P 1'
#
loop_
_entity.id
_entity.type
_entity.pdbx_description
1 polymer ?
#
loop_
_entity_poly.entity_id
_entity_poly.type
_entity_poly.pdbx_seq_one_letter_code
_entity_poly.pdbx_strand_id
1 'polypeptide(L)'
;MPKPVAEVKPPPLTLPPAGFWWRSLAFLADFIPLIVLGLFVAGHLAGDELQTARTKSDQYQERLVKLYEQALTHPSSRAQSTLMNTLLHPADEDIQAYVDWHVFQGEVCFFVMLLGLFLQEWLWHGQTLGKRIFNLRTVDYATQATPTFMACLLRSFWKAAFVTLYNPITIVIGIINFHVPLFRYDRRSWHDMLSRTYVTDHKNSLPPKE
;
A
#
# COMPACT_ATOMS: atom_id res chain seq x y z
N MET A 1 -11.66 -46.05 4.34
CA MET A 1 -10.70 -44.91 4.28
C MET A 1 -10.97 -44.14 3.01
N PRO A 2 -11.24 -42.81 3.06
CA PRO A 2 -11.39 -42.01 1.87
C PRO A 2 -10.06 -41.97 1.12
N LYS A 3 -10.10 -42.13 -0.21
CA LYS A 3 -8.91 -42.00 -1.07
C LYS A 3 -8.32 -40.59 -0.91
N PRO A 4 -6.98 -40.46 -0.79
CA PRO A 4 -6.36 -39.14 -0.75
C PRO A 4 -6.75 -38.37 -2.02
N VAL A 5 -7.28 -37.16 -1.82
CA VAL A 5 -7.58 -36.24 -2.92
C VAL A 5 -6.25 -36.00 -3.64
N ALA A 6 -6.20 -36.36 -4.91
CA ALA A 6 -5.01 -36.16 -5.72
C ALA A 6 -4.67 -34.66 -5.69
N GLU A 7 -3.47 -34.36 -5.21
CA GLU A 7 -2.93 -33.00 -5.18
C GLU A 7 -2.78 -32.52 -6.63
N VAL A 8 -3.73 -31.71 -7.09
CA VAL A 8 -3.69 -31.14 -8.44
C VAL A 8 -2.50 -30.19 -8.49
N LYS A 9 -1.38 -30.67 -9.03
CA LYS A 9 -0.22 -29.80 -9.31
C LYS A 9 -0.70 -28.62 -10.15
N PRO A 10 -0.41 -27.37 -9.71
CA PRO A 10 -0.73 -26.21 -10.51
C PRO A 10 -0.07 -26.33 -11.90
N PRO A 11 -0.75 -25.91 -12.97
CA PRO A 11 -0.18 -25.95 -14.30
C PRO A 11 1.16 -25.20 -14.33
N PRO A 12 2.14 -25.65 -15.12
CA PRO A 12 3.41 -24.95 -15.24
C PRO A 12 3.16 -23.54 -15.81
N LEU A 13 3.76 -22.52 -15.17
CA LEU A 13 3.69 -21.15 -15.66
C LEU A 13 4.39 -21.08 -17.03
N THR A 14 3.66 -20.86 -18.08
CA THR A 14 4.23 -20.69 -19.44
C THR A 14 4.83 -19.29 -19.61
N LEU A 15 4.30 -18.30 -18.85
CA LEU A 15 4.82 -16.94 -18.85
C LEU A 15 5.72 -16.73 -17.62
N PRO A 16 6.95 -16.22 -17.79
CA PRO A 16 7.87 -16.02 -16.68
C PRO A 16 7.34 -14.94 -15.72
N PRO A 17 7.40 -15.19 -14.39
CA PRO A 17 7.00 -14.19 -13.41
C PRO A 17 7.98 -13.01 -13.41
N ALA A 18 7.44 -11.79 -13.32
CA ALA A 18 8.22 -10.56 -13.27
C ALA A 18 9.16 -10.50 -12.06
N GLY A 19 10.33 -9.89 -12.26
CA GLY A 19 11.32 -9.68 -11.22
C GLY A 19 10.78 -8.78 -10.08
N PHE A 20 11.25 -9.04 -8.85
CA PHE A 20 10.84 -8.29 -7.65
C PHE A 20 11.04 -6.78 -7.80
N TRP A 21 12.22 -6.35 -8.22
CA TRP A 21 12.55 -4.92 -8.32
C TRP A 21 11.66 -4.16 -9.32
N TRP A 22 11.39 -4.76 -10.48
CA TRP A 22 10.50 -4.16 -11.46
C TRP A 22 9.07 -4.02 -10.95
N ARG A 23 8.59 -5.01 -10.19
CA ARG A 23 7.27 -4.96 -9.53
C ARG A 23 7.23 -3.88 -8.46
N SER A 24 8.29 -3.72 -7.67
CA SER A 24 8.40 -2.71 -6.62
C SER A 24 8.43 -1.31 -7.21
N LEU A 25 9.25 -1.08 -8.25
CA LEU A 25 9.30 0.21 -8.94
C LEU A 25 7.97 0.56 -9.62
N ALA A 26 7.31 -0.41 -10.25
CA ALA A 26 5.99 -0.20 -10.82
C ALA A 26 4.96 0.18 -9.74
N PHE A 27 4.99 -0.49 -8.60
CA PHE A 27 4.11 -0.14 -7.48
C PHE A 27 4.40 1.26 -6.93
N LEU A 28 5.66 1.66 -6.76
CA LEU A 28 6.02 3.01 -6.32
C LEU A 28 5.57 4.08 -7.32
N ALA A 29 5.69 3.81 -8.62
CA ALA A 29 5.22 4.73 -9.67
C ALA A 29 3.69 4.90 -9.66
N ASP A 30 2.93 3.91 -9.22
CA ASP A 30 1.48 4.03 -9.00
C ASP A 30 1.17 4.68 -7.65
N PHE A 31 1.90 4.29 -6.60
CA PHE A 31 1.66 4.70 -5.21
C PHE A 31 1.84 6.19 -5.00
N ILE A 32 2.98 6.76 -5.48
CA ILE A 32 3.32 8.17 -5.23
C ILE A 32 2.25 9.12 -5.77
N PRO A 33 1.81 9.04 -7.03
CA PRO A 33 0.76 9.93 -7.53
C PRO A 33 -0.58 9.74 -6.80
N LEU A 34 -0.95 8.50 -6.48
CA LEU A 34 -2.22 8.21 -5.83
C LEU A 34 -2.25 8.68 -4.37
N ILE A 35 -1.14 8.54 -3.63
CA ILE A 35 -1.08 9.06 -2.26
C ILE A 35 -1.10 10.60 -2.24
N VAL A 36 -0.37 11.25 -3.16
CA VAL A 36 -0.40 12.71 -3.28
C VAL A 36 -1.82 13.19 -3.60
N LEU A 37 -2.50 12.52 -4.54
CA LEU A 37 -3.90 12.81 -4.84
C LEU A 37 -4.79 12.59 -3.63
N GLY A 38 -4.60 11.50 -2.88
CA GLY A 38 -5.36 11.19 -1.66
C GLY A 38 -5.20 12.27 -0.59
N LEU A 39 -3.97 12.71 -0.36
CA LEU A 39 -3.67 13.79 0.59
C LEU A 39 -4.32 15.13 0.15
N PHE A 40 -4.26 15.43 -1.14
CA PHE A 40 -4.91 16.60 -1.69
C PHE A 40 -6.43 16.55 -1.51
N VAL A 41 -7.05 15.43 -1.86
CA VAL A 41 -8.50 15.23 -1.70
C VAL A 41 -8.91 15.30 -0.22
N ALA A 42 -8.15 14.67 0.69
CA ALA A 42 -8.41 14.75 2.12
C ALA A 42 -8.39 16.21 2.62
N GLY A 43 -7.41 16.99 2.18
CA GLY A 43 -7.33 18.41 2.53
C GLY A 43 -8.54 19.24 2.07
N HIS A 44 -9.18 18.86 0.96
CA HIS A 44 -10.34 19.57 0.42
C HIS A 44 -11.69 19.06 0.95
N LEU A 45 -11.77 17.79 1.32
CA LEU A 45 -13.00 17.18 1.86
C LEU A 45 -13.17 17.42 3.37
N ALA A 46 -12.11 17.85 4.06
CA ALA A 46 -12.16 18.08 5.50
C ALA A 46 -13.08 19.28 5.82
N GLY A 47 -14.13 19.03 6.60
CA GLY A 47 -14.96 20.06 7.18
C GLY A 47 -14.25 20.83 8.31
N ASP A 48 -14.89 21.85 8.86
CA ASP A 48 -14.29 22.77 9.85
C ASP A 48 -13.72 22.05 11.09
N GLU A 49 -14.40 21.03 11.59
CA GLU A 49 -13.93 20.23 12.74
C GLU A 49 -12.62 19.51 12.41
N LEU A 50 -12.53 18.87 11.25
CA LEU A 50 -11.34 18.15 10.81
C LEU A 50 -10.20 19.10 10.45
N GLN A 51 -10.48 20.29 9.90
CA GLN A 51 -9.48 21.34 9.70
C GLN A 51 -8.92 21.85 11.04
N THR A 52 -9.76 21.95 12.06
CA THR A 52 -9.33 22.30 13.42
C THR A 52 -8.45 21.17 14.01
N ALA A 53 -8.85 19.90 13.87
CA ALA A 53 -8.07 18.76 14.28
C ALA A 53 -6.71 18.70 13.57
N ARG A 54 -6.69 18.96 12.25
CA ARG A 54 -5.46 19.08 11.46
C ARG A 54 -4.53 20.12 12.04
N THR A 55 -5.03 21.35 12.27
CA THR A 55 -4.22 22.46 12.79
C THR A 55 -3.61 22.12 14.16
N LYS A 56 -4.39 21.52 15.07
CA LYS A 56 -3.89 21.05 16.37
C LYS A 56 -2.84 19.94 16.20
N SER A 57 -3.08 18.98 15.34
CA SER A 57 -2.14 17.90 15.02
C SER A 57 -0.81 18.44 14.49
N ASP A 58 -0.86 19.39 13.54
CA ASP A 58 0.33 20.03 12.97
C ASP A 58 1.11 20.81 14.05
N GLN A 59 0.43 21.54 14.94
CA GLN A 59 1.05 22.23 16.07
C GLN A 59 1.70 21.29 17.06
N TYR A 60 1.08 20.13 17.34
CA TYR A 60 1.66 19.11 18.21
C TYR A 60 2.94 18.53 17.59
N GLN A 61 2.91 18.18 16.29
CA GLN A 61 4.09 17.68 15.59
C GLN A 61 5.22 18.73 15.55
N GLU A 62 4.90 19.99 15.25
CA GLU A 62 5.89 21.08 15.27
C GLU A 62 6.53 21.26 16.65
N ARG A 63 5.73 21.16 17.71
CA ARG A 63 6.23 21.20 19.09
C ARG A 63 7.22 20.05 19.37
N LEU A 64 6.88 18.82 18.94
CA LEU A 64 7.77 17.67 19.08
C LEU A 64 9.09 17.86 18.32
N VAL A 65 9.04 18.35 17.08
CA VAL A 65 10.24 18.62 16.27
C VAL A 65 11.14 19.63 16.98
N LYS A 66 10.58 20.75 17.46
CA LYS A 66 11.34 21.76 18.21
C LYS A 66 11.99 21.21 19.49
N LEU A 67 11.26 20.39 20.25
CA LEU A 67 11.81 19.74 21.46
C LEU A 67 12.93 18.76 21.10
N TYR A 68 12.78 18.01 20.01
CA TYR A 68 13.81 17.10 19.51
C TYR A 68 15.08 17.87 19.07
N GLU A 69 14.94 18.95 18.32
CA GLU A 69 16.05 19.81 17.90
C GLU A 69 16.77 20.41 19.12
N GLN A 70 16.02 20.89 20.12
CA GLN A 70 16.60 21.40 21.36
C GLN A 70 17.38 20.33 22.12
N ALA A 71 16.86 19.11 22.18
CA ALA A 71 17.55 18.00 22.83
C ALA A 71 18.83 17.57 22.13
N LEU A 72 18.90 17.75 20.79
CA LEU A 72 20.10 17.47 19.99
C LEU A 72 21.14 18.59 20.06
N THR A 73 20.71 19.86 19.94
CA THR A 73 21.62 21.01 19.85
C THR A 73 22.14 21.46 21.21
N HIS A 74 21.31 21.31 22.25
CA HIS A 74 21.64 21.67 23.63
C HIS A 74 21.32 20.51 24.57
N PRO A 75 22.11 19.42 24.54
CA PRO A 75 21.81 18.23 25.31
C PRO A 75 21.93 18.54 26.81
N SER A 76 20.77 18.63 27.44
CA SER A 76 20.65 18.75 28.91
C SER A 76 19.66 17.71 29.40
N SER A 77 19.83 17.28 30.66
CA SER A 77 18.88 16.35 31.29
C SER A 77 17.46 16.89 31.29
N ARG A 78 17.31 18.22 31.41
CA ARG A 78 16.01 18.89 31.37
C ARG A 78 15.37 18.84 29.96
N ALA A 79 16.14 19.11 28.90
CA ALA A 79 15.62 19.04 27.52
C ALA A 79 15.19 17.61 27.15
N GLN A 80 16.01 16.63 27.51
CA GLN A 80 15.68 15.21 27.30
C GLN A 80 14.45 14.76 28.08
N SER A 81 14.36 15.15 29.39
CA SER A 81 13.19 14.80 30.19
C SER A 81 11.91 15.47 29.70
N THR A 82 11.97 16.73 29.23
CA THR A 82 10.81 17.41 28.64
C THR A 82 10.33 16.72 27.38
N LEU A 83 11.25 16.40 26.44
CA LEU A 83 10.91 15.65 25.23
C LEU A 83 10.26 14.30 25.57
N MET A 84 10.89 13.55 26.47
CA MET A 84 10.40 12.23 26.88
C MET A 84 9.03 12.30 27.55
N ASN A 85 8.83 13.28 28.43
CA ASN A 85 7.53 13.49 29.07
C ASN A 85 6.42 13.85 28.05
N THR A 86 6.72 14.72 27.08
CA THR A 86 5.76 15.10 26.02
C THR A 86 5.42 13.92 25.11
N LEU A 87 6.40 13.02 24.85
CA LEU A 87 6.17 11.82 24.04
C LEU A 87 5.38 10.73 24.78
N LEU A 88 5.66 10.53 26.07
CA LEU A 88 5.04 9.45 26.86
C LEU A 88 3.69 9.87 27.47
N HIS A 89 3.49 11.15 27.69
CA HIS A 89 2.28 11.71 28.30
C HIS A 89 1.76 12.92 27.48
N PRO A 90 1.37 12.71 26.22
CA PRO A 90 0.76 13.76 25.41
C PRO A 90 -0.59 14.16 26.03
N ALA A 91 -1.03 15.41 25.81
CA ALA A 91 -2.36 15.83 26.23
C ALA A 91 -3.45 15.07 25.46
N ASP A 92 -4.53 14.73 26.11
CA ASP A 92 -5.64 13.98 25.50
C ASP A 92 -6.19 14.69 24.24
N GLU A 93 -6.24 16.03 24.26
CA GLU A 93 -6.66 16.83 23.10
C GLU A 93 -5.70 16.71 21.91
N ASP A 94 -4.38 16.62 22.16
CA ASP A 94 -3.37 16.47 21.11
C ASP A 94 -3.49 15.08 20.46
N ILE A 95 -3.70 14.03 21.30
CA ILE A 95 -3.92 12.66 20.80
C ILE A 95 -5.20 12.59 19.96
N GLN A 96 -6.31 13.12 20.49
CA GLN A 96 -7.59 13.05 19.82
C GLN A 96 -7.53 13.77 18.46
N ALA A 97 -6.99 14.98 18.43
CA ALA A 97 -6.82 15.72 17.18
C ALA A 97 -5.92 15.00 16.17
N TYR A 98 -4.83 14.39 16.67
CA TYR A 98 -3.93 13.58 15.82
C TYR A 98 -4.66 12.37 15.23
N VAL A 99 -5.39 11.62 16.06
CA VAL A 99 -6.13 10.43 15.62
C VAL A 99 -7.24 10.80 14.63
N ASP A 100 -8.06 11.79 14.95
CA ASP A 100 -9.19 12.20 14.09
C ASP A 100 -8.70 12.62 12.71
N TRP A 101 -7.65 13.44 12.65
CA TRP A 101 -7.08 13.87 11.37
C TRP A 101 -6.45 12.73 10.58
N HIS A 102 -5.61 11.90 11.22
CA HIS A 102 -4.87 10.86 10.49
C HIS A 102 -5.76 9.66 10.10
N VAL A 103 -6.77 9.33 10.89
CA VAL A 103 -7.76 8.30 10.52
C VAL A 103 -8.54 8.77 9.29
N PHE A 104 -9.11 9.97 9.33
CA PHE A 104 -9.81 10.54 8.17
C PHE A 104 -8.92 10.58 6.91
N GLN A 105 -7.70 11.09 7.05
CA GLN A 105 -6.72 11.14 5.95
C GLN A 105 -6.41 9.75 5.40
N GLY A 106 -6.24 8.76 6.28
CA GLY A 106 -6.01 7.36 5.92
C GLY A 106 -7.18 6.76 5.17
N GLU A 107 -8.41 7.01 5.60
CA GLU A 107 -9.62 6.54 4.92
C GLU A 107 -9.74 7.12 3.51
N VAL A 108 -9.55 8.43 3.36
CA VAL A 108 -9.60 9.08 2.04
C VAL A 108 -8.50 8.52 1.13
N CYS A 109 -7.26 8.41 1.63
CA CYS A 109 -6.16 7.81 0.88
C CYS A 109 -6.45 6.36 0.49
N PHE A 110 -7.09 5.57 1.38
CA PHE A 110 -7.51 4.21 1.10
C PHE A 110 -8.46 4.16 -0.10
N PHE A 111 -9.52 4.97 -0.11
CA PHE A 111 -10.49 4.97 -1.20
C PHE A 111 -9.89 5.48 -2.52
N VAL A 112 -9.06 6.52 -2.47
CA VAL A 112 -8.37 7.02 -3.67
C VAL A 112 -7.42 5.97 -4.25
N MET A 113 -6.65 5.28 -3.40
CA MET A 113 -5.77 4.21 -3.84
C MET A 113 -6.54 2.99 -4.34
N LEU A 114 -7.58 2.57 -3.60
CA LEU A 114 -8.43 1.44 -4.01
C LEU A 114 -9.02 1.68 -5.41
N LEU A 115 -9.69 2.82 -5.58
CA LEU A 115 -10.33 3.15 -6.86
C LEU A 115 -9.30 3.39 -7.97
N GLY A 116 -8.22 4.11 -7.68
CA GLY A 116 -7.18 4.41 -8.65
C GLY A 116 -6.48 3.16 -9.16
N LEU A 117 -6.06 2.25 -8.28
CA LEU A 117 -5.44 0.99 -8.67
C LEU A 117 -6.43 0.05 -9.37
N PHE A 118 -7.66 -0.05 -8.82
CA PHE A 118 -8.69 -0.92 -9.37
C PHE A 118 -9.10 -0.50 -10.80
N LEU A 119 -9.45 0.78 -10.99
CA LEU A 119 -9.88 1.27 -12.30
C LEU A 119 -8.77 1.12 -13.34
N GLN A 120 -7.54 1.46 -13.01
CA GLN A 120 -6.42 1.26 -13.92
C GLN A 120 -6.25 -0.22 -14.30
N GLU A 121 -6.19 -1.12 -13.30
CA GLU A 121 -5.93 -2.54 -13.55
C GLU A 121 -7.09 -3.20 -14.33
N TRP A 122 -8.33 -2.78 -14.09
CA TRP A 122 -9.51 -3.27 -14.79
C TRP A 122 -9.61 -2.72 -16.22
N LEU A 123 -9.57 -1.40 -16.39
CA LEU A 123 -9.72 -0.75 -17.70
C LEU A 123 -8.55 -1.04 -18.64
N TRP A 124 -7.36 -1.24 -18.10
CA TRP A 124 -6.15 -1.52 -18.88
C TRP A 124 -5.76 -3.01 -18.88
N HIS A 125 -6.75 -3.87 -18.68
CA HIS A 125 -6.60 -5.32 -18.83
C HIS A 125 -5.41 -5.92 -18.05
N GLY A 126 -5.31 -5.59 -16.77
CA GLY A 126 -4.27 -6.09 -15.86
C GLY A 126 -3.04 -5.19 -15.74
N GLN A 127 -3.09 -3.98 -16.28
CA GLN A 127 -2.01 -3.01 -16.16
C GLN A 127 -2.43 -1.82 -15.30
N THR A 128 -1.46 -1.20 -14.65
CA THR A 128 -1.52 0.12 -14.03
C THR A 128 -0.55 1.04 -14.75
N LEU A 129 -0.54 2.33 -14.44
CA LEU A 129 0.42 3.28 -15.03
C LEU A 129 1.86 2.81 -14.80
N GLY A 130 2.20 2.48 -13.55
CA GLY A 130 3.53 1.99 -13.22
C GLY A 130 3.87 0.68 -13.92
N LYS A 131 2.93 -0.27 -14.03
CA LYS A 131 3.14 -1.51 -14.80
C LYS A 131 3.38 -1.24 -16.29
N ARG A 132 2.70 -0.25 -16.88
CA ARG A 132 2.93 0.15 -18.28
C ARG A 132 4.34 0.71 -18.49
N ILE A 133 4.82 1.55 -17.57
CA ILE A 133 6.18 2.11 -17.62
C ILE A 133 7.24 1.00 -17.66
N PHE A 134 7.04 -0.05 -16.84
CA PHE A 134 8.00 -1.15 -16.70
C PHE A 134 7.64 -2.39 -17.55
N ASN A 135 6.70 -2.28 -18.51
CA ASN A 135 6.24 -3.38 -19.36
C ASN A 135 5.78 -4.62 -18.58
N LEU A 136 5.07 -4.41 -17.49
CA LEU A 136 4.51 -5.47 -16.66
C LEU A 136 3.01 -5.62 -16.88
N ARG A 137 2.49 -6.81 -16.61
CA ARG A 137 1.06 -7.11 -16.66
C ARG A 137 0.67 -8.11 -15.59
N THR A 138 -0.50 -7.93 -15.00
CA THR A 138 -1.16 -8.94 -14.17
C THR A 138 -1.96 -9.86 -15.07
N VAL A 139 -1.87 -11.15 -14.81
CA VAL A 139 -2.64 -12.18 -15.50
C VAL A 139 -3.27 -13.13 -14.48
N ASP A 140 -4.35 -13.79 -14.85
CA ASP A 140 -4.94 -14.88 -14.09
C ASP A 140 -3.96 -16.06 -14.01
N TYR A 141 -3.86 -16.68 -12.84
CA TYR A 141 -2.87 -17.73 -12.59
C TYR A 141 -3.12 -19.01 -13.40
N ALA A 142 -4.39 -19.38 -13.59
CA ALA A 142 -4.74 -20.63 -14.24
C ALA A 142 -4.83 -20.50 -15.77
N THR A 143 -5.45 -19.41 -16.25
CA THR A 143 -5.74 -19.21 -17.68
C THR A 143 -4.70 -18.35 -18.37
N GLN A 144 -3.88 -17.60 -17.62
CA GLN A 144 -2.93 -16.60 -18.11
C GLN A 144 -3.58 -15.48 -18.96
N ALA A 145 -4.89 -15.39 -18.91
CA ALA A 145 -5.68 -14.32 -19.52
C ALA A 145 -5.71 -13.07 -18.63
N THR A 146 -6.43 -12.06 -19.09
CA THR A 146 -6.69 -10.84 -18.30
C THR A 146 -7.39 -11.17 -16.98
N PRO A 147 -7.02 -10.52 -15.86
CA PRO A 147 -7.65 -10.78 -14.58
C PRO A 147 -9.13 -10.38 -14.60
N THR A 148 -9.95 -11.11 -13.86
CA THR A 148 -11.37 -10.80 -13.71
C THR A 148 -11.56 -9.51 -12.90
N PHE A 149 -12.75 -8.89 -13.02
CA PHE A 149 -13.15 -7.73 -12.22
C PHE A 149 -12.90 -7.96 -10.72
N MET A 150 -13.34 -9.09 -10.19
CA MET A 150 -13.16 -9.42 -8.76
C MET A 150 -11.70 -9.60 -8.38
N ALA A 151 -10.88 -10.17 -9.26
CA ALA A 151 -9.44 -10.30 -9.02
C ALA A 151 -8.76 -8.92 -8.95
N CYS A 152 -9.10 -7.99 -9.85
CA CYS A 152 -8.60 -6.62 -9.81
C CYS A 152 -9.02 -5.89 -8.52
N LEU A 153 -10.29 -6.02 -8.14
CA LEU A 153 -10.83 -5.40 -6.93
C LEU A 153 -10.12 -5.92 -5.66
N LEU A 154 -10.03 -7.24 -5.50
CA LEU A 154 -9.36 -7.84 -4.33
C LEU A 154 -7.89 -7.46 -4.24
N ARG A 155 -7.16 -7.44 -5.36
CA ARG A 155 -5.76 -7.00 -5.39
C ARG A 155 -5.60 -5.56 -4.94
N SER A 156 -6.43 -4.68 -5.50
CA SER A 156 -6.38 -3.25 -5.20
C SER A 156 -6.77 -2.97 -3.76
N PHE A 157 -7.78 -3.68 -3.26
CA PHE A 157 -8.19 -3.60 -1.85
C PHE A 157 -7.03 -3.94 -0.90
N TRP A 158 -6.39 -5.10 -1.07
CA TRP A 158 -5.29 -5.49 -0.20
C TRP A 158 -4.08 -4.55 -0.30
N LYS A 159 -3.75 -4.09 -1.50
CA LYS A 159 -2.66 -3.12 -1.69
C LYS A 159 -2.96 -1.79 -0.99
N ALA A 160 -4.17 -1.26 -1.17
CA ALA A 160 -4.58 -0.04 -0.50
C ALA A 160 -4.58 -0.22 1.02
N ALA A 161 -5.19 -1.30 1.54
CA ALA A 161 -5.28 -1.58 2.97
C ALA A 161 -3.90 -1.66 3.65
N PHE A 162 -2.94 -2.36 3.05
CA PHE A 162 -1.60 -2.51 3.64
C PHE A 162 -0.78 -1.21 3.70
N VAL A 163 -1.13 -0.23 2.90
CA VAL A 163 -0.33 1.01 2.79
C VAL A 163 -0.99 2.20 3.48
N THR A 164 -2.32 2.23 3.54
CA THR A 164 -3.06 3.39 4.05
C THR A 164 -3.69 3.20 5.43
N LEU A 165 -3.83 1.96 5.90
CA LEU A 165 -4.31 1.72 7.26
C LEU A 165 -3.16 1.89 8.25
N TYR A 166 -3.19 2.97 9.00
CA TYR A 166 -2.16 3.35 9.99
C TYR A 166 -2.23 2.49 11.27
N ASN A 167 -2.17 1.16 11.09
CA ASN A 167 -2.10 0.20 12.19
C ASN A 167 -0.76 -0.52 12.12
N PRO A 168 0.03 -0.60 13.22
CA PRO A 168 1.32 -1.29 13.22
C PRO A 168 1.26 -2.72 12.68
N ILE A 169 0.18 -3.45 12.99
CA ILE A 169 -0.01 -4.83 12.52
C ILE A 169 -0.17 -4.87 10.99
N THR A 170 -0.99 -3.98 10.42
CA THR A 170 -1.20 -3.93 8.96
C THR A 170 0.06 -3.51 8.22
N ILE A 171 0.86 -2.60 8.78
CA ILE A 171 2.15 -2.20 8.22
C ILE A 171 3.11 -3.40 8.18
N VAL A 172 3.26 -4.14 9.28
CA VAL A 172 4.12 -5.33 9.34
C VAL A 172 3.66 -6.40 8.35
N ILE A 173 2.36 -6.70 8.31
CA ILE A 173 1.78 -7.65 7.34
C ILE A 173 2.00 -7.16 5.91
N GLY A 174 1.85 -5.86 5.65
CA GLY A 174 2.11 -5.24 4.36
C GLY A 174 3.57 -5.41 3.91
N ILE A 175 4.53 -5.11 4.80
CA ILE A 175 5.96 -5.29 4.53
C ILE A 175 6.25 -6.75 4.19
N ILE A 176 5.77 -7.71 5.01
CA ILE A 176 5.95 -9.14 4.74
C ILE A 176 5.34 -9.50 3.39
N ASN A 177 4.08 -9.11 3.14
CA ASN A 177 3.37 -9.42 1.90
C ASN A 177 4.14 -8.94 0.65
N PHE A 178 4.72 -7.74 0.68
CA PHE A 178 5.50 -7.21 -0.45
C PHE A 178 6.84 -7.91 -0.63
N HIS A 179 7.42 -8.52 0.41
CA HIS A 179 8.69 -9.24 0.34
C HIS A 179 8.55 -10.74 0.03
N VAL A 180 7.37 -11.34 0.22
CA VAL A 180 7.10 -12.77 -0.10
C VAL A 180 7.59 -13.18 -1.49
N PRO A 181 7.45 -12.37 -2.57
CA PRO A 181 7.96 -12.73 -3.89
C PRO A 181 9.47 -12.98 -3.99
N LEU A 182 10.27 -12.52 -3.04
CA LEU A 182 11.72 -12.80 -3.00
C LEU A 182 12.01 -14.26 -2.66
N PHE A 183 11.13 -14.89 -1.87
CA PHE A 183 11.35 -16.23 -1.32
C PHE A 183 10.56 -17.32 -2.05
N ARG A 184 9.70 -16.94 -3.00
CA ARG A 184 8.86 -17.87 -3.74
C ARG A 184 9.32 -18.08 -5.17
N TYR A 185 9.29 -19.32 -5.63
CA TYR A 185 9.61 -19.68 -7.01
C TYR A 185 8.67 -18.98 -8.02
N ASP A 186 7.35 -18.96 -7.70
CA ASP A 186 6.32 -18.32 -8.53
C ASP A 186 6.26 -16.78 -8.37
N ARG A 187 7.09 -16.22 -7.49
CA ARG A 187 7.19 -14.77 -7.20
C ARG A 187 5.85 -14.11 -6.92
N ARG A 188 4.90 -14.85 -6.34
CA ARG A 188 3.58 -14.33 -5.97
C ARG A 188 3.60 -13.80 -4.54
N SER A 189 3.04 -12.61 -4.35
CA SER A 189 2.71 -12.06 -3.03
C SER A 189 1.40 -12.65 -2.51
N TRP A 190 1.07 -12.42 -1.24
CA TRP A 190 -0.18 -12.91 -0.68
C TRP A 190 -1.41 -12.35 -1.39
N HIS A 191 -1.44 -11.06 -1.70
CA HIS A 191 -2.54 -10.47 -2.46
C HIS A 191 -2.66 -11.06 -3.88
N ASP A 192 -1.55 -11.48 -4.51
CA ASP A 192 -1.57 -12.20 -5.78
C ASP A 192 -2.23 -13.59 -5.62
N MET A 193 -1.90 -14.29 -4.54
CA MET A 193 -2.46 -15.62 -4.27
C MET A 193 -3.95 -15.57 -3.95
N LEU A 194 -4.38 -14.61 -3.10
CA LEU A 194 -5.78 -14.42 -2.74
C LEU A 194 -6.65 -14.08 -3.96
N SER A 195 -6.10 -13.33 -4.91
CA SER A 195 -6.81 -12.97 -6.16
C SER A 195 -6.58 -13.95 -7.31
N ARG A 196 -5.86 -15.06 -7.09
CA ARG A 196 -5.48 -16.07 -8.11
C ARG A 196 -4.80 -15.46 -9.34
N THR A 197 -3.90 -14.52 -9.12
CA THR A 197 -3.18 -13.82 -10.19
C THR A 197 -1.67 -13.91 -9.99
N TYR A 198 -0.91 -13.45 -10.98
CA TYR A 198 0.51 -13.14 -10.84
C TYR A 198 0.91 -12.04 -11.83
N VAL A 199 2.09 -11.46 -11.61
CA VAL A 199 2.62 -10.40 -12.49
C VAL A 199 3.69 -10.99 -13.38
N THR A 200 3.55 -10.75 -14.69
CA THR A 200 4.48 -11.20 -15.73
C THR A 200 4.98 -10.02 -16.57
N ASP A 201 6.00 -10.24 -17.38
CA ASP A 201 6.45 -9.31 -18.41
C ASP A 201 5.37 -9.20 -19.50
N HIS A 202 4.95 -7.97 -19.80
CA HIS A 202 3.89 -7.72 -20.81
C HIS A 202 4.27 -8.22 -22.20
N LYS A 203 5.54 -8.13 -22.60
CA LYS A 203 6.01 -8.61 -23.89
C LYS A 203 5.83 -10.12 -24.07
N ASN A 204 5.96 -10.86 -22.94
CA ASN A 204 5.77 -12.32 -22.93
C ASN A 204 4.32 -12.74 -22.65
N SER A 205 3.43 -11.80 -22.28
CA SER A 205 2.03 -12.09 -21.97
C SER A 205 1.07 -11.83 -23.14
N LEU A 206 1.58 -11.34 -24.26
CA LEU A 206 0.78 -11.20 -25.49
C LEU A 206 0.80 -12.53 -26.26
N PRO A 207 -0.35 -12.96 -26.84
CA PRO A 207 -0.34 -14.04 -27.80
C PRO A 207 0.61 -13.67 -28.95
N PRO A 208 1.31 -14.66 -29.55
CA PRO A 208 2.10 -14.40 -30.74
C PRO A 208 1.21 -13.68 -31.76
N LYS A 209 1.74 -12.66 -32.39
CA LYS A 209 1.04 -11.99 -33.52
C LYS A 209 0.95 -13.02 -34.66
N GLU A 210 -0.28 -13.43 -34.98
CA GLU A 210 -0.55 -14.19 -36.16
C GLU A 210 -0.20 -13.38 -37.42
#